data_88d663193c41a2dc417ea6b130f8cfff
#
_entry.id   88d663193c41a2dc417ea6b130f8cfff
#
_cell.length_a   1.000
_cell.length_b   1.000
_cell.length_c   1.000
_cell.angle_alpha   90.00
_cell.angle_beta   90.00
_cell.angle_gamma   90.00
#
_symmetry.space_group_name_H-M   'P 1'
#
loop_
_entity.id
_entity.type
_entity.pdbx_description
1 polymer ?
#
loop_
_entity_poly.entity_id
_entity_poly.type
_entity_poly.pdbx_seq_one_letter_code
_entity_poly.pdbx_strand_id
1 'polypeptide(L)'
;MKYELEVGARTVTDALSAWYGGADRVELYVSPTEGALTPSAGLVRRMMKVKKAAGIGLGIFAMIRPRAGDALYTDEEFNVMLEDTEILNDAGAEGFMAGIVTPEGELDVKRMKMLKDKVPGKRFTLHRAFESVKDQSKALEQAVDLGIEFILTGGLKGDLTFDIDRLRNLHKQAAGRIKIMVALGPSFQTPELPKLLIDGMPTDFHIVNGYRKKQTAMHILPDGKAGKDDFLMQRLTDIEYLEQSTVREIRDIMDRYLDK
;
A
#
# COMPACT_ATOMS: atom_id res chain seq x y z
N MET A 1 11.01 17.00 9.42
CA MET A 1 9.97 16.52 8.47
C MET A 1 9.45 15.23 9.07
N LYS A 2 8.14 15.11 9.34
CA LYS A 2 7.59 13.90 9.96
C LYS A 2 7.50 12.79 8.91
N TYR A 3 7.99 11.60 9.22
CA TYR A 3 7.88 10.42 8.36
C TYR A 3 6.58 9.70 8.63
N GLU A 4 5.96 9.20 7.58
CA GLU A 4 4.67 8.51 7.65
C GLU A 4 4.85 6.99 7.67
N LEU A 5 4.08 6.34 8.53
CA LEU A 5 3.87 4.90 8.51
C LEU A 5 2.52 4.61 7.87
N GLU A 6 2.56 4.01 6.69
CA GLU A 6 1.38 3.49 6.00
C GLU A 6 1.22 1.99 6.25
N VAL A 7 0.00 1.57 6.50
CA VAL A 7 -0.33 0.16 6.74
C VAL A 7 -1.41 -0.29 5.76
N GLY A 8 -1.18 -1.40 5.09
CA GLY A 8 -2.21 -2.04 4.29
C GLY A 8 -3.33 -2.58 5.17
N ALA A 9 -4.60 -2.27 4.86
CA ALA A 9 -5.77 -2.67 5.65
C ALA A 9 -6.89 -3.20 4.74
N ARG A 10 -7.49 -4.31 5.12
CA ARG A 10 -8.53 -5.00 4.33
C ARG A 10 -9.91 -4.87 4.94
N THR A 11 -9.96 -4.44 6.20
CA THR A 11 -11.19 -4.28 6.97
C THR A 11 -11.13 -3.01 7.81
N VAL A 12 -12.28 -2.56 8.32
CA VAL A 12 -12.34 -1.45 9.29
C VAL A 12 -11.56 -1.82 10.56
N THR A 13 -11.62 -3.07 10.99
CA THR A 13 -10.89 -3.55 12.17
C THR A 13 -9.37 -3.46 11.96
N ASP A 14 -8.86 -3.86 10.78
CA ASP A 14 -7.46 -3.71 10.46
C ASP A 14 -7.01 -2.25 10.49
N ALA A 15 -7.82 -1.35 9.91
CA ALA A 15 -7.52 0.09 9.89
C ALA A 15 -7.49 0.68 11.32
N LEU A 16 -8.37 0.21 12.21
CA LEU A 16 -8.34 0.61 13.62
C LEU A 16 -7.12 0.02 14.34
N SER A 17 -6.76 -1.24 14.08
CA SER A 17 -5.53 -1.85 14.62
C SER A 17 -4.28 -1.08 14.16
N ALA A 18 -4.24 -0.66 12.89
CA ALA A 18 -3.18 0.18 12.36
C ALA A 18 -3.09 1.53 13.10
N TRP A 19 -4.23 2.22 13.28
CA TRP A 19 -4.29 3.47 14.02
C TRP A 19 -3.79 3.34 15.45
N TYR A 20 -4.32 2.37 16.20
CA TYR A 20 -3.88 2.14 17.59
C TYR A 20 -2.43 1.66 17.68
N GLY A 21 -1.91 1.06 16.62
CA GLY A 21 -0.49 0.73 16.45
C GLY A 21 0.40 1.94 16.16
N GLY A 22 -0.17 3.09 15.80
CA GLY A 22 0.56 4.33 15.52
C GLY A 22 0.79 4.61 14.04
N ALA A 23 0.02 3.98 13.14
CA ALA A 23 0.02 4.32 11.72
C ALA A 23 -0.50 5.76 11.49
N ASP A 24 0.11 6.47 10.56
CA ASP A 24 -0.34 7.80 10.13
C ASP A 24 -1.45 7.70 9.07
N ARG A 25 -1.41 6.65 8.23
CA ARG A 25 -2.42 6.38 7.20
C ARG A 25 -2.54 4.89 6.89
N VAL A 26 -3.63 4.52 6.25
CA VAL A 26 -3.84 3.17 5.72
C VAL A 26 -4.10 3.20 4.22
N GLU A 27 -3.62 2.16 3.55
CA GLU A 27 -4.05 1.78 2.22
C GLU A 27 -5.18 0.76 2.34
N LEU A 28 -6.39 1.13 1.93
CA LEU A 28 -7.49 0.19 1.84
C LEU A 28 -7.42 -0.59 0.52
N TYR A 29 -7.46 -1.90 0.62
CA TYR A 29 -7.43 -2.82 -0.53
C TYR A 29 -8.14 -4.13 -0.21
N VAL A 30 -8.32 -4.99 -1.23
CA VAL A 30 -8.78 -6.37 -1.09
C VAL A 30 -7.83 -7.33 -1.80
N SER A 31 -8.02 -8.64 -1.64
CA SER A 31 -7.27 -9.68 -2.37
C SER A 31 -5.74 -9.55 -2.28
N PRO A 32 -5.14 -9.66 -1.08
CA PRO A 32 -3.70 -9.52 -0.89
C PRO A 32 -2.87 -10.53 -1.70
N THR A 33 -3.39 -11.74 -1.89
CA THR A 33 -2.74 -12.79 -2.68
C THR A 33 -2.65 -12.48 -4.17
N GLU A 34 -3.47 -11.53 -4.63
CA GLU A 34 -3.53 -11.05 -6.01
C GLU A 34 -2.82 -9.70 -6.19
N GLY A 35 -2.07 -9.29 -5.16
CA GLY A 35 -1.24 -8.09 -5.18
C GLY A 35 -1.98 -6.82 -4.82
N ALA A 36 -3.05 -6.90 -4.02
CA ALA A 36 -3.90 -5.80 -3.58
C ALA A 36 -4.75 -5.19 -4.72
N LEU A 37 -6.06 -5.37 -4.66
CA LEU A 37 -7.01 -4.85 -5.65
C LEU A 37 -7.85 -3.72 -5.05
N THR A 38 -8.59 -3.01 -5.92
CA THR A 38 -9.50 -1.92 -5.54
C THR A 38 -10.47 -2.35 -4.44
N PRO A 39 -10.58 -1.60 -3.33
CA PRO A 39 -11.52 -1.91 -2.25
C PRO A 39 -12.95 -1.55 -2.64
N SER A 40 -13.94 -2.13 -1.96
CA SER A 40 -15.32 -1.71 -2.15
C SER A 40 -15.58 -0.28 -1.63
N ALA A 41 -16.43 0.47 -2.30
CA ALA A 41 -16.89 1.77 -1.81
C ALA A 41 -17.57 1.67 -0.43
N GLY A 42 -18.18 0.52 -0.11
CA GLY A 42 -18.74 0.24 1.21
C GLY A 42 -17.71 0.24 2.32
N LEU A 43 -16.54 -0.35 2.08
CA LEU A 43 -15.43 -0.34 3.04
C LEU A 43 -14.94 1.09 3.29
N VAL A 44 -14.69 1.87 2.23
CA VAL A 44 -14.24 3.27 2.34
C VAL A 44 -15.27 4.11 3.09
N ARG A 45 -16.54 4.09 2.70
CA ARG A 45 -17.62 4.84 3.38
C ARG A 45 -17.76 4.46 4.85
N ARG A 46 -17.65 3.17 5.17
CA ARG A 46 -17.74 2.71 6.56
C ARG A 46 -16.54 3.21 7.37
N MET A 47 -15.34 3.11 6.82
CA MET A 47 -14.13 3.62 7.48
C MET A 47 -14.20 5.12 7.74
N MET A 48 -14.66 5.92 6.77
CA MET A 48 -14.85 7.35 6.94
C MET A 48 -15.88 7.71 8.03
N LYS A 49 -16.97 6.94 8.12
CA LYS A 49 -17.94 7.11 9.23
C LYS A 49 -17.32 6.80 10.58
N VAL A 50 -16.55 5.73 10.70
CA VAL A 50 -15.85 5.34 11.94
C VAL A 50 -14.81 6.40 12.30
N LYS A 51 -13.97 6.80 11.35
CA LYS A 51 -12.98 7.86 11.52
C LYS A 51 -13.60 9.13 12.12
N LYS A 52 -14.70 9.60 11.52
CA LYS A 52 -15.43 10.81 11.98
C LYS A 52 -16.01 10.60 13.37
N ALA A 53 -16.67 9.48 13.63
CA ALA A 53 -17.33 9.21 14.91
C ALA A 53 -16.33 9.07 16.07
N ALA A 54 -15.17 8.49 15.83
CA ALA A 54 -14.13 8.28 16.83
C ALA A 54 -13.10 9.43 16.92
N GLY A 55 -13.17 10.43 16.04
CA GLY A 55 -12.23 11.56 16.02
C GLY A 55 -10.79 11.16 15.71
N ILE A 56 -10.57 10.09 14.92
CA ILE A 56 -9.23 9.59 14.62
C ILE A 56 -8.60 10.32 13.43
N GLY A 57 -7.29 10.62 13.54
CA GLY A 57 -6.52 11.37 12.54
C GLY A 57 -5.94 10.52 11.40
N LEU A 58 -6.32 9.23 11.29
CA LEU A 58 -5.78 8.29 10.30
C LEU A 58 -6.11 8.71 8.86
N GLY A 59 -5.10 8.81 7.98
CA GLY A 59 -5.30 9.05 6.55
C GLY A 59 -5.90 7.81 5.87
N ILE A 60 -6.91 7.98 5.00
CA ILE A 60 -7.59 6.88 4.30
C ILE A 60 -7.29 6.95 2.82
N PHE A 61 -6.42 6.05 2.36
CA PHE A 61 -6.01 5.90 0.97
C PHE A 61 -6.66 4.65 0.37
N ALA A 62 -6.95 4.69 -0.92
CA ALA A 62 -7.57 3.58 -1.64
C ALA A 62 -6.68 3.12 -2.79
N MET A 63 -6.49 1.81 -2.90
CA MET A 63 -5.89 1.17 -4.07
C MET A 63 -6.81 1.32 -5.28
N ILE A 64 -6.26 1.67 -6.43
CA ILE A 64 -6.92 1.62 -7.73
C ILE A 64 -6.19 0.60 -8.61
N ARG A 65 -6.71 -0.61 -8.62
CA ARG A 65 -6.15 -1.75 -9.35
C ARG A 65 -7.27 -2.73 -9.69
N PRO A 66 -7.68 -2.82 -10.96
CA PRO A 66 -8.89 -3.56 -11.35
C PRO A 66 -8.70 -5.08 -11.35
N ARG A 67 -7.46 -5.57 -11.49
CA ARG A 67 -7.14 -7.00 -11.55
C ARG A 67 -5.75 -7.35 -11.04
N ALA A 68 -5.52 -8.62 -10.80
CA ALA A 68 -4.20 -9.19 -10.54
C ALA A 68 -3.26 -9.13 -11.76
N GLY A 69 -1.99 -9.45 -11.56
CA GLY A 69 -0.97 -9.51 -12.59
C GLY A 69 -0.20 -8.19 -12.75
N ASP A 70 0.14 -7.85 -13.99
CA ASP A 70 0.92 -6.66 -14.33
C ASP A 70 0.11 -5.36 -14.21
N ALA A 71 0.77 -4.26 -14.54
CA ALA A 71 0.16 -2.93 -14.58
C ALA A 71 -0.04 -2.40 -16.02
N LEU A 72 -0.09 -3.31 -16.99
CA LEU A 72 -0.39 -3.02 -18.38
C LEU A 72 -1.88 -3.28 -18.64
N TYR A 73 -2.69 -2.25 -18.60
CA TYR A 73 -4.15 -2.36 -18.68
C TYR A 73 -4.68 -2.11 -20.09
N THR A 74 -5.72 -2.85 -20.45
CA THR A 74 -6.54 -2.54 -21.65
C THR A 74 -7.30 -1.22 -21.44
N ASP A 75 -7.93 -0.71 -22.52
CA ASP A 75 -8.75 0.50 -22.41
C ASP A 75 -9.96 0.29 -21.49
N GLU A 76 -10.59 -0.88 -21.52
CA GLU A 76 -11.73 -1.19 -20.66
C GLU A 76 -11.32 -1.33 -19.18
N GLU A 77 -10.18 -1.97 -18.88
CA GLU A 77 -9.65 -2.01 -17.53
C GLU A 77 -9.30 -0.62 -17.02
N PHE A 78 -8.78 0.24 -17.88
CA PHE A 78 -8.52 1.63 -17.52
C PHE A 78 -9.80 2.45 -17.31
N ASN A 79 -10.86 2.21 -18.09
CA ASN A 79 -12.18 2.82 -17.85
C ASN A 79 -12.72 2.42 -16.47
N VAL A 80 -12.60 1.14 -16.08
CA VAL A 80 -12.95 0.69 -14.72
C VAL A 80 -12.13 1.45 -13.65
N MET A 81 -10.83 1.66 -13.87
CA MET A 81 -10.00 2.43 -12.92
C MET A 81 -10.48 3.88 -12.78
N LEU A 82 -10.91 4.52 -13.86
CA LEU A 82 -11.46 5.88 -13.82
C LEU A 82 -12.77 5.95 -13.02
N GLU A 83 -13.68 5.00 -13.25
CA GLU A 83 -14.95 4.91 -12.52
C GLU A 83 -14.72 4.60 -11.03
N ASP A 84 -13.86 3.62 -10.70
CA ASP A 84 -13.48 3.29 -9.33
C ASP A 84 -12.90 4.50 -8.61
N THR A 85 -12.06 5.29 -9.28
CA THR A 85 -11.45 6.50 -8.71
C THR A 85 -12.53 7.53 -8.31
N GLU A 86 -13.52 7.77 -9.17
CA GLU A 86 -14.63 8.68 -8.87
C GLU A 86 -15.50 8.14 -7.73
N ILE A 87 -15.89 6.87 -7.79
CA ILE A 87 -16.74 6.23 -6.77
C ILE A 87 -16.07 6.24 -5.39
N LEU A 88 -14.75 5.98 -5.33
CA LEU A 88 -14.02 5.95 -4.07
C LEU A 88 -13.72 7.36 -3.54
N ASN A 89 -13.57 8.35 -4.42
CA ASN A 89 -13.53 9.76 -4.03
C ASN A 89 -14.85 10.20 -3.39
N ASP A 90 -15.98 9.84 -3.99
CA ASP A 90 -17.32 10.12 -3.44
C ASP A 90 -17.59 9.34 -2.14
N ALA A 91 -16.97 8.18 -2.00
CA ALA A 91 -16.98 7.42 -0.75
C ALA A 91 -16.17 8.09 0.38
N GLY A 92 -15.33 9.09 0.04
CA GLY A 92 -14.57 9.90 0.98
C GLY A 92 -13.09 9.55 1.08
N ALA A 93 -12.51 8.77 0.17
CA ALA A 93 -11.08 8.51 0.16
C ALA A 93 -10.28 9.82 0.16
N GLU A 94 -9.22 9.87 0.96
CA GLU A 94 -8.38 11.06 1.15
C GLU A 94 -7.13 11.04 0.28
N GLY A 95 -6.80 9.87 -0.26
CA GLY A 95 -5.72 9.66 -1.20
C GLY A 95 -5.92 8.40 -2.00
N PHE A 96 -5.10 8.22 -3.03
CA PHE A 96 -5.20 7.13 -3.99
C PHE A 96 -3.84 6.53 -4.29
N MET A 97 -3.82 5.24 -4.58
CA MET A 97 -2.65 4.52 -5.06
C MET A 97 -2.95 3.87 -6.39
N ALA A 98 -2.14 4.15 -7.40
CA ALA A 98 -2.24 3.54 -8.72
C ALA A 98 -0.87 3.47 -9.40
N GLY A 99 -0.78 2.72 -10.49
CA GLY A 99 0.39 2.70 -11.36
C GLY A 99 0.04 1.99 -12.65
N ILE A 100 0.41 2.58 -13.77
CA ILE A 100 0.13 2.09 -15.13
C ILE A 100 1.42 2.13 -15.93
N VAL A 101 1.72 1.06 -16.64
CA VAL A 101 2.88 0.98 -17.53
C VAL A 101 2.43 0.81 -18.99
N THR A 102 3.27 1.23 -19.92
CA THR A 102 3.07 1.00 -21.35
C THR A 102 3.67 -0.35 -21.79
N PRO A 103 3.31 -0.87 -22.98
CA PRO A 103 3.94 -2.06 -23.54
C PRO A 103 5.46 -1.94 -23.68
N GLU A 104 5.98 -0.72 -23.84
CA GLU A 104 7.41 -0.43 -23.94
C GLU A 104 8.13 -0.44 -22.59
N GLY A 105 7.40 -0.69 -21.47
CA GLY A 105 7.93 -0.69 -20.11
C GLY A 105 8.22 0.72 -19.59
N GLU A 106 7.44 1.71 -19.98
CA GLU A 106 7.52 3.08 -19.47
C GLU A 106 6.31 3.38 -18.57
N LEU A 107 6.40 4.41 -17.73
CA LEU A 107 5.24 4.92 -17.00
C LEU A 107 4.23 5.49 -18.02
N ASP A 108 2.96 5.06 -17.97
CA ASP A 108 1.89 5.65 -18.78
C ASP A 108 1.45 6.98 -18.18
N VAL A 109 2.23 8.02 -18.50
CA VAL A 109 2.03 9.39 -17.99
C VAL A 109 0.64 9.92 -18.36
N LYS A 110 0.14 9.59 -19.57
CA LYS A 110 -1.16 10.06 -20.04
C LYS A 110 -2.29 9.51 -19.16
N ARG A 111 -2.33 8.20 -18.95
CA ARG A 111 -3.37 7.55 -18.15
C ARG A 111 -3.23 7.90 -16.67
N MET A 112 -2.00 7.96 -16.14
CA MET A 112 -1.75 8.41 -14.77
C MET A 112 -2.25 9.84 -14.52
N LYS A 113 -2.04 10.74 -15.49
CA LYS A 113 -2.58 12.10 -15.43
C LYS A 113 -4.11 12.10 -15.41
N MET A 114 -4.75 11.29 -16.26
CA MET A 114 -6.22 11.20 -16.29
C MET A 114 -6.80 10.73 -14.96
N LEU A 115 -6.19 9.72 -14.29
CA LEU A 115 -6.60 9.30 -12.95
C LEU A 115 -6.47 10.43 -11.93
N LYS A 116 -5.34 11.13 -11.95
CA LYS A 116 -5.08 12.22 -11.01
C LYS A 116 -6.01 13.41 -11.22
N ASP A 117 -6.35 13.71 -12.46
CA ASP A 117 -7.28 14.79 -12.82
C ASP A 117 -8.73 14.51 -12.30
N LYS A 118 -9.11 13.23 -12.11
CA LYS A 118 -10.39 12.85 -11.49
C LYS A 118 -10.50 13.24 -10.02
N VAL A 119 -9.37 13.39 -9.34
CA VAL A 119 -9.31 13.63 -7.88
C VAL A 119 -8.40 14.84 -7.56
N PRO A 120 -8.74 16.04 -8.04
CA PRO A 120 -7.90 17.22 -7.85
C PRO A 120 -7.72 17.52 -6.35
N GLY A 121 -6.48 17.86 -5.98
CA GLY A 121 -6.13 18.17 -4.58
C GLY A 121 -5.99 16.95 -3.67
N LYS A 122 -6.27 15.73 -4.13
CA LYS A 122 -6.03 14.53 -3.36
C LYS A 122 -4.57 14.09 -3.45
N ARG A 123 -4.11 13.50 -2.36
CA ARG A 123 -2.78 12.86 -2.29
C ARG A 123 -2.73 11.65 -3.22
N PHE A 124 -1.59 11.41 -3.86
CA PHE A 124 -1.46 10.32 -4.82
C PHE A 124 -0.12 9.60 -4.65
N THR A 125 -0.17 8.26 -4.67
CA THR A 125 1.00 7.39 -4.62
C THR A 125 1.12 6.59 -5.91
N LEU A 126 2.28 6.63 -6.55
CA LEU A 126 2.65 5.67 -7.58
C LEU A 126 3.08 4.38 -6.86
N HIS A 127 2.27 3.32 -7.00
CA HIS A 127 2.54 2.05 -6.35
C HIS A 127 3.68 1.26 -7.02
N ARG A 128 3.90 0.02 -6.62
CA ARG A 128 5.01 -0.83 -7.07
C ARG A 128 5.08 -1.11 -8.58
N ALA A 129 4.12 -0.66 -9.41
CA ALA A 129 4.29 -0.60 -10.87
C ALA A 129 5.55 0.18 -11.26
N PHE A 130 6.01 1.11 -10.40
CA PHE A 130 7.30 1.78 -10.55
C PHE A 130 8.48 0.81 -10.68
N GLU A 131 8.38 -0.38 -10.09
CA GLU A 131 9.43 -1.41 -10.19
C GLU A 131 9.45 -2.13 -11.54
N SER A 132 8.36 -2.04 -12.30
CA SER A 132 8.22 -2.67 -13.62
C SER A 132 8.68 -1.78 -14.77
N VAL A 133 8.99 -0.50 -14.50
CA VAL A 133 9.49 0.38 -15.57
C VAL A 133 10.96 0.11 -15.86
N LYS A 134 11.34 0.20 -17.12
CA LYS A 134 12.73 -0.02 -17.57
C LYS A 134 13.71 1.08 -17.13
N ASP A 135 13.21 2.31 -16.97
CA ASP A 135 13.98 3.49 -16.54
C ASP A 135 13.28 4.18 -15.36
N GLN A 136 13.68 3.80 -14.15
CA GLN A 136 13.11 4.34 -12.92
C GLN A 136 13.52 5.80 -12.68
N SER A 137 14.68 6.23 -13.19
CA SER A 137 15.11 7.62 -13.08
C SER A 137 14.18 8.53 -13.88
N LYS A 138 13.88 8.15 -15.12
CA LYS A 138 12.89 8.85 -15.97
C LYS A 138 11.49 8.83 -15.35
N ALA A 139 11.05 7.68 -14.86
CA ALA A 139 9.72 7.54 -14.26
C ALA A 139 9.55 8.37 -12.98
N LEU A 140 10.63 8.55 -12.19
CA LEU A 140 10.62 9.43 -11.02
C LEU A 140 10.38 10.88 -11.44
N GLU A 141 11.11 11.40 -12.45
CA GLU A 141 10.88 12.76 -12.94
C GLU A 141 9.46 12.94 -13.48
N GLN A 142 8.95 11.96 -14.24
CA GLN A 142 7.57 11.97 -14.73
C GLN A 142 6.55 11.99 -13.58
N ALA A 143 6.80 11.26 -12.48
CA ALA A 143 5.95 11.27 -11.29
C ALA A 143 5.99 12.63 -10.58
N VAL A 144 7.15 13.28 -10.53
CA VAL A 144 7.30 14.67 -10.02
C VAL A 144 6.48 15.63 -10.86
N ASP A 145 6.62 15.58 -12.19
CA ASP A 145 5.89 16.47 -13.12
C ASP A 145 4.37 16.28 -13.05
N LEU A 146 3.91 15.06 -12.77
CA LEU A 146 2.50 14.75 -12.49
C LEU A 146 2.02 15.26 -11.13
N GLY A 147 2.92 15.75 -10.27
CA GLY A 147 2.60 16.14 -8.89
C GLY A 147 2.16 14.95 -8.04
N ILE A 148 2.69 13.76 -8.28
CA ILE A 148 2.55 12.59 -7.41
C ILE A 148 3.38 12.85 -6.15
N GLU A 149 2.82 12.53 -4.99
CA GLU A 149 3.46 12.83 -3.71
C GLU A 149 4.42 11.72 -3.26
N PHE A 150 4.08 10.45 -3.57
CA PHE A 150 4.84 9.29 -3.13
C PHE A 150 5.14 8.32 -4.28
N ILE A 151 6.31 7.73 -4.23
CA ILE A 151 6.63 6.50 -4.96
C ILE A 151 6.80 5.38 -3.93
N LEU A 152 5.97 4.33 -4.05
CA LEU A 152 6.09 3.12 -3.26
C LEU A 152 6.98 2.12 -3.98
N THR A 153 8.08 1.75 -3.35
CA THR A 153 9.00 0.74 -3.89
C THR A 153 9.54 -0.17 -2.79
N GLY A 154 9.73 -1.44 -3.10
CA GLY A 154 10.44 -2.37 -2.21
C GLY A 154 11.95 -2.22 -2.28
N GLY A 155 12.49 -1.48 -3.26
CA GLY A 155 13.94 -1.37 -3.47
C GLY A 155 14.62 -2.72 -3.64
N LEU A 156 13.89 -3.73 -4.17
CA LEU A 156 14.36 -5.10 -4.22
C LEU A 156 15.19 -5.36 -5.48
N LYS A 157 16.25 -6.16 -5.33
CA LYS A 157 16.94 -6.82 -6.45
C LYS A 157 16.09 -7.97 -6.98
N GLY A 158 16.48 -8.51 -8.13
CA GLY A 158 15.80 -9.66 -8.71
C GLY A 158 15.76 -10.93 -7.84
N ASP A 159 16.65 -11.03 -6.84
CA ASP A 159 16.68 -12.06 -5.81
C ASP A 159 15.86 -11.72 -4.55
N LEU A 160 15.07 -10.65 -4.60
CA LEU A 160 14.26 -10.13 -3.50
C LEU A 160 15.07 -9.59 -2.29
N THR A 161 16.37 -9.36 -2.43
CA THR A 161 17.17 -8.66 -1.43
C THR A 161 17.03 -7.15 -1.58
N PHE A 162 17.17 -6.41 -0.46
CA PHE A 162 17.15 -4.95 -0.50
C PHE A 162 18.39 -4.39 -1.22
N ASP A 163 18.13 -3.46 -2.15
CA ASP A 163 19.17 -2.64 -2.77
C ASP A 163 19.19 -1.25 -2.14
N ILE A 164 19.96 -1.11 -1.06
CA ILE A 164 20.08 0.14 -0.31
C ILE A 164 20.65 1.25 -1.19
N ASP A 165 21.60 0.95 -2.06
CA ASP A 165 22.23 1.96 -2.92
C ASP A 165 21.24 2.48 -3.97
N ARG A 166 20.36 1.61 -4.49
CA ARG A 166 19.26 2.01 -5.37
C ARG A 166 18.30 2.96 -4.65
N LEU A 167 17.89 2.64 -3.44
CA LEU A 167 17.02 3.50 -2.63
C LEU A 167 17.69 4.85 -2.36
N ARG A 168 18.98 4.87 -1.99
CA ARG A 168 19.76 6.11 -1.80
C ARG A 168 19.80 6.95 -3.06
N ASN A 169 19.99 6.34 -4.22
CA ASN A 169 20.01 7.04 -5.49
C ASN A 169 18.66 7.65 -5.83
N LEU A 170 17.56 6.91 -5.60
CA LEU A 170 16.20 7.44 -5.77
C LEU A 170 15.92 8.61 -4.81
N HIS A 171 16.34 8.52 -3.54
CA HIS A 171 16.23 9.63 -2.59
C HIS A 171 17.03 10.87 -3.02
N LYS A 172 18.26 10.68 -3.48
CA LYS A 172 19.09 11.79 -3.98
C LYS A 172 18.44 12.46 -5.18
N GLN A 173 17.95 11.67 -6.13
CA GLN A 173 17.25 12.19 -7.32
C GLN A 173 15.94 12.87 -6.95
N ALA A 174 15.16 12.29 -6.06
CA ALA A 174 13.92 12.86 -5.55
C ALA A 174 14.13 14.27 -4.96
N ALA A 175 15.25 14.50 -4.26
CA ALA A 175 15.67 15.79 -3.71
C ALA A 175 14.53 16.52 -2.96
N GLY A 176 13.67 15.77 -2.27
CA GLY A 176 12.53 16.30 -1.54
C GLY A 176 11.33 16.74 -2.39
N ARG A 177 11.39 16.62 -3.72
CA ARG A 177 10.28 16.95 -4.63
C ARG A 177 9.17 15.89 -4.62
N ILE A 178 9.52 14.65 -4.34
CA ILE A 178 8.64 13.49 -4.18
C ILE A 178 9.20 12.63 -3.05
N LYS A 179 8.33 11.97 -2.31
CA LYS A 179 8.73 11.08 -1.22
C LYS A 179 8.91 9.64 -1.72
N ILE A 180 9.99 9.01 -1.31
CA ILE A 180 10.20 7.58 -1.55
C ILE A 180 9.68 6.83 -0.31
N MET A 181 8.68 6.01 -0.50
CA MET A 181 8.10 5.16 0.55
C MET A 181 8.59 3.73 0.35
N VAL A 182 9.21 3.16 1.37
CA VAL A 182 9.77 1.81 1.29
C VAL A 182 8.73 0.78 1.70
N ALA A 183 8.41 -0.14 0.77
CA ALA A 183 7.54 -1.27 1.03
C ALA A 183 8.27 -2.34 1.85
N LEU A 184 7.85 -2.53 3.09
CA LEU A 184 8.31 -3.62 3.94
C LEU A 184 7.46 -4.86 3.69
N GLY A 185 7.97 -5.78 2.87
CA GLY A 185 7.29 -7.05 2.53
C GLY A 185 7.34 -8.09 3.65
N PRO A 186 6.68 -9.26 3.47
CA PRO A 186 6.63 -10.34 4.47
C PRO A 186 8.00 -10.89 4.88
N SER A 187 8.99 -10.77 4.00
CA SER A 187 10.38 -11.19 4.25
C SER A 187 11.22 -10.13 4.95
N PHE A 188 10.66 -8.93 5.21
CA PHE A 188 11.40 -7.88 5.88
C PHE A 188 11.62 -8.25 7.35
N GLN A 189 12.86 -8.47 7.71
CA GLN A 189 13.24 -8.70 9.09
C GLN A 189 13.57 -7.37 9.78
N THR A 190 13.04 -7.17 10.97
CA THR A 190 13.20 -5.99 11.80
C THR A 190 14.63 -5.43 11.90
N PRO A 191 15.71 -6.23 11.84
CA PRO A 191 17.09 -5.72 11.85
C PRO A 191 17.48 -4.86 10.66
N GLU A 192 16.85 -5.02 9.50
CA GLU A 192 17.17 -4.25 8.29
C GLU A 192 16.62 -2.81 8.37
N LEU A 193 15.49 -2.62 9.05
CA LEU A 193 14.87 -1.31 9.21
C LEU A 193 15.79 -0.29 9.92
N PRO A 194 16.39 -0.59 11.09
CA PRO A 194 17.32 0.31 11.73
C PRO A 194 18.52 0.68 10.84
N LYS A 195 19.02 -0.26 10.05
CA LYS A 195 20.13 -0.01 9.14
C LYS A 195 19.74 0.96 8.01
N LEU A 196 18.56 0.81 7.43
CA LEU A 196 18.02 1.76 6.45
C LEU A 196 17.90 3.17 7.04
N LEU A 197 17.46 3.29 8.28
CA LEU A 197 17.27 4.56 8.98
C LEU A 197 18.61 5.19 9.43
N ILE A 198 19.55 4.39 9.92
CA ILE A 198 20.86 4.86 10.42
C ILE A 198 21.74 5.37 9.28
N ASP A 199 21.64 4.76 8.10
CA ASP A 199 22.42 5.20 6.93
C ASP A 199 21.97 6.55 6.35
N GLY A 200 21.17 7.32 7.11
CA GLY A 200 20.80 8.70 6.78
C GLY A 200 19.81 8.82 5.61
N MET A 201 19.05 7.79 5.35
CA MET A 201 17.92 7.80 4.41
C MET A 201 16.62 7.92 5.18
N PRO A 202 16.21 9.14 5.54
CA PRO A 202 14.89 9.32 6.12
C PRO A 202 13.83 8.94 5.08
N THR A 203 13.00 7.98 5.41
CA THR A 203 12.02 7.45 4.48
C THR A 203 10.69 7.16 5.17
N ASP A 204 9.62 7.28 4.40
CA ASP A 204 8.30 6.80 4.80
C ASP A 204 8.24 5.27 4.60
N PHE A 205 7.43 4.58 5.39
CA PHE A 205 7.30 3.13 5.31
C PHE A 205 5.88 2.70 5.00
N HIS A 206 5.79 1.66 4.16
CA HIS A 206 4.56 0.94 3.90
C HIS A 206 4.70 -0.51 4.36
N ILE A 207 3.77 -0.97 5.20
CA ILE A 207 3.75 -2.34 5.68
C ILE A 207 2.46 -3.04 5.29
N VAL A 208 2.63 -4.26 4.77
CA VAL A 208 1.53 -5.21 4.52
C VAL A 208 1.67 -6.46 5.40
N ASN A 209 2.55 -6.39 6.39
CA ASN A 209 2.87 -7.47 7.33
C ASN A 209 2.11 -7.29 8.65
N GLY A 210 2.25 -8.31 9.51
CA GLY A 210 1.62 -8.30 10.83
C GLY A 210 0.23 -8.92 10.83
N TYR A 211 -0.16 -9.54 9.72
CA TYR A 211 -1.38 -10.33 9.67
C TYR A 211 -1.17 -11.69 10.32
N ARG A 212 -2.06 -12.02 11.26
CA ARG A 212 -2.15 -13.33 11.90
C ARG A 212 -3.38 -14.06 11.39
N LYS A 213 -3.26 -15.38 11.31
CA LYS A 213 -4.41 -16.24 11.01
C LYS A 213 -5.07 -16.69 12.31
N LYS A 214 -6.38 -16.60 12.34
CA LYS A 214 -7.21 -17.16 13.40
C LYS A 214 -8.23 -18.09 12.76
N GLN A 215 -8.19 -19.35 13.15
CA GLN A 215 -9.24 -20.29 12.75
C GLN A 215 -10.53 -19.89 13.49
N THR A 216 -11.56 -19.58 12.72
CA THR A 216 -12.90 -19.42 13.27
C THR A 216 -13.53 -20.79 13.42
N ALA A 217 -14.06 -21.09 14.61
CA ALA A 217 -14.74 -22.35 14.91
C ALA A 217 -16.08 -22.41 14.16
N MET A 218 -16.02 -22.55 12.84
CA MET A 218 -17.22 -22.81 12.07
C MET A 218 -17.25 -24.29 11.68
N HIS A 219 -18.21 -25.01 12.21
CA HIS A 219 -18.57 -26.34 11.77
C HIS A 219 -19.31 -26.24 10.43
N ILE A 220 -18.57 -26.06 9.35
CA ILE A 220 -19.15 -25.89 8.02
C ILE A 220 -19.46 -27.26 7.39
N LEU A 221 -18.81 -28.33 7.86
CA LEU A 221 -19.02 -29.68 7.30
C LEU A 221 -19.80 -30.56 8.30
N PRO A 222 -20.80 -31.32 7.79
CA PRO A 222 -21.65 -32.19 8.62
C PRO A 222 -20.89 -33.27 9.38
N ASP A 223 -19.67 -33.61 8.95
CA ASP A 223 -18.82 -34.68 9.52
C ASP A 223 -17.64 -34.16 10.35
N GLY A 224 -17.51 -32.85 10.54
CA GLY A 224 -16.46 -32.25 11.39
C GLY A 224 -15.02 -32.45 10.89
N LYS A 225 -14.85 -32.96 9.67
CA LYS A 225 -13.54 -33.21 9.08
C LYS A 225 -13.17 -32.14 8.06
N ALA A 226 -12.84 -30.94 8.54
CA ALA A 226 -12.00 -30.04 7.76
C ALA A 226 -10.61 -30.69 7.66
N GLY A 227 -10.26 -31.21 6.52
CA GLY A 227 -8.89 -31.65 6.28
C GLY A 227 -7.95 -30.48 6.51
N LYS A 228 -7.00 -30.63 7.44
CA LYS A 228 -6.04 -29.57 7.80
C LYS A 228 -5.19 -29.09 6.61
N ASP A 229 -5.20 -29.80 5.53
CA ASP A 229 -4.38 -29.59 4.32
C ASP A 229 -5.19 -29.14 3.10
N ASP A 230 -6.49 -28.91 3.21
CA ASP A 230 -7.31 -28.45 2.10
C ASP A 230 -7.22 -26.92 1.99
N PHE A 231 -6.52 -26.45 0.97
CA PHE A 231 -6.35 -25.01 0.67
C PHE A 231 -7.68 -24.25 0.55
N LEU A 232 -8.71 -24.88 -0.02
CA LEU A 232 -10.04 -24.27 -0.13
C LEU A 232 -10.70 -24.14 1.24
N MET A 233 -10.59 -25.17 2.08
CA MET A 233 -11.17 -25.17 3.41
C MET A 233 -10.49 -24.17 4.33
N GLN A 234 -9.15 -24.04 4.27
CA GLN A 234 -8.44 -22.99 5.02
C GLN A 234 -8.94 -21.59 4.66
N ARG A 235 -9.19 -21.32 3.38
CA ARG A 235 -9.76 -20.04 2.93
C ARG A 235 -11.18 -19.78 3.45
N LEU A 236 -11.94 -20.82 3.74
CA LEU A 236 -13.31 -20.70 4.27
C LEU A 236 -13.36 -20.60 5.80
N THR A 237 -12.32 -21.05 6.49
CA THR A 237 -12.30 -21.16 7.96
C THR A 237 -11.35 -20.19 8.64
N ASP A 238 -10.31 -19.72 7.95
CA ASP A 238 -9.30 -18.85 8.53
C ASP A 238 -9.62 -17.39 8.27
N ILE A 239 -9.61 -16.59 9.33
CA ILE A 239 -9.63 -15.13 9.23
C ILE A 239 -8.20 -14.64 9.43
N GLU A 240 -7.75 -13.77 8.54
CA GLU A 240 -6.53 -13.00 8.75
C GLU A 240 -6.90 -11.63 9.32
N TYR A 241 -6.19 -11.20 10.35
CA TYR A 241 -6.35 -9.90 10.99
C TYR A 241 -5.00 -9.24 11.24
N LEU A 242 -4.98 -7.92 11.20
CA LEU A 242 -3.79 -7.13 11.48
C LEU A 242 -3.53 -7.09 13.00
N GLU A 243 -2.32 -7.45 13.41
CA GLU A 243 -1.89 -7.35 14.79
C GLU A 243 -1.38 -5.94 15.12
N GLN A 244 -2.05 -5.25 16.03
CA GLN A 244 -1.68 -3.91 16.48
C GLN A 244 -0.23 -3.83 17.00
N SER A 245 0.23 -4.85 17.72
CA SER A 245 1.57 -4.93 18.30
C SER A 245 2.67 -4.84 17.23
N THR A 246 2.48 -5.47 16.08
CA THR A 246 3.45 -5.41 14.98
C THR A 246 3.56 -3.98 14.43
N VAL A 247 2.44 -3.27 14.29
CA VAL A 247 2.46 -1.87 13.85
C VAL A 247 3.16 -0.99 14.88
N ARG A 248 2.88 -1.21 16.17
CA ARG A 248 3.50 -0.49 17.28
C ARG A 248 5.02 -0.69 17.30
N GLU A 249 5.49 -1.90 17.13
CA GLU A 249 6.92 -2.20 17.12
C GLU A 249 7.65 -1.41 16.02
N ILE A 250 7.08 -1.34 14.82
CA ILE A 250 7.66 -0.58 13.71
C ILE A 250 7.61 0.92 14.01
N ARG A 251 6.50 1.43 14.54
CA ARG A 251 6.38 2.83 14.95
C ARG A 251 7.44 3.21 15.99
N ASP A 252 7.62 2.40 17.01
CA ASP A 252 8.61 2.63 18.07
C ASP A 252 10.05 2.64 17.52
N ILE A 253 10.34 1.81 16.51
CA ILE A 253 11.62 1.84 15.81
C ILE A 253 11.76 3.16 15.04
N MET A 254 10.75 3.57 14.29
CA MET A 254 10.76 4.84 13.54
C MET A 254 10.98 6.02 14.47
N ASP A 255 10.23 6.12 15.56
CA ASP A 255 10.32 7.21 16.54
C ASP A 255 11.71 7.28 17.19
N ARG A 256 12.30 6.11 17.48
CA ARG A 256 13.67 6.03 18.07
C ARG A 256 14.76 6.55 17.16
N TYR A 257 14.64 6.33 15.85
CA TYR A 257 15.70 6.60 14.89
C TYR A 257 15.47 7.83 14.01
N LEU A 258 14.21 8.27 13.83
CA LEU A 258 13.86 9.40 12.96
C LEU A 258 13.59 10.71 13.71
N ASP A 259 13.27 10.66 15.00
CA ASP A 259 13.02 11.85 15.84
C ASP A 259 14.29 12.44 16.47
N LYS A 260 15.45 12.04 15.99
CA LYS A 260 16.76 12.62 16.35
C LYS A 260 17.24 13.57 15.27
#